data_20bcf3d227ee7220a27d79df32db8a57
#
_entry.id   20bcf3d227ee7220a27d79df32db8a57
#
_cell.length_a   1.000
_cell.length_b   1.000
_cell.length_c   1.000
_cell.angle_alpha   90.00
_cell.angle_beta   90.00
_cell.angle_gamma   90.00
#
_symmetry.space_group_name_H-M   'P 1'
#
loop_
_entity.id
_entity.type
_entity.pdbx_description
1 polymer ?
#
loop_
_entity_poly.entity_id
_entity_poly.type
_entity_poly.pdbx_seq_one_letter_code
_entity_poly.pdbx_strand_id
1 'polypeptide(L)'
;MKMMSKGSMCIFSAIVLLSLVPGSAWSRGQKQDQGSPQSAAVSVITDLAGRSVSLVSPVRRAVALAGPSYEKVFMLGQAGRLAGAHFYMTGRPWVQATNPAIASVQAIRNPAEPNVEELLNLGTDCVFFWDYAGPLASLENAGIPVVVVQNSSGNPRTQDEFIAYQKREIQVFADALGDGARAKAGDWFSYFDEKIAYVRARTAAIPRTERKTAIYAYGEEGLGLFSQYSYVSFWLELAGGRNIADETGREMDTEVTMEEIISWDPDVIFMGRMESAEPVLGGRAWSELKALKNAEVYLCPDGVMYWDYSSEGVLLMLYLAQKMYPQLFNDLDMVAETQNYYRRFYNYDLSAANAERLLNHLPPE
;
A
#
# COMPACT_ATOMS: atom_id res chain seq x y z
N MET A 1 16.71 -1.27 71.45
CA MET A 1 17.71 -2.03 72.23
C MET A 1 18.91 -2.23 71.33
N LYS A 2 19.97 -1.52 71.76
CA LYS A 2 21.42 -1.75 71.60
C LYS A 2 21.92 -1.97 70.16
N MET A 3 22.75 -1.15 69.65
CA MET A 3 24.00 -0.48 69.99
C MET A 3 25.07 -0.97 69.00
N MET A 4 25.65 0.01 68.21
CA MET A 4 27.05 0.42 68.30
C MET A 4 28.08 -0.62 67.85
N SER A 5 29.09 -0.32 67.03
CA SER A 5 30.24 0.60 67.31
C SER A 5 31.12 0.63 66.06
N LYS A 6 31.54 1.74 65.47
CA LYS A 6 32.80 2.48 65.78
C LYS A 6 34.11 1.85 65.28
N GLY A 7 34.87 2.66 64.56
CA GLY A 7 36.32 2.74 64.55
C GLY A 7 36.82 3.16 63.16
N SER A 8 37.16 4.31 62.83
CA SER A 8 38.19 5.30 63.29
C SER A 8 39.61 4.94 62.82
N MET A 9 40.12 5.82 61.98
CA MET A 9 41.32 6.70 62.16
C MET A 9 42.61 6.15 61.54
N CYS A 10 43.44 6.80 60.89
CA CYS A 10 44.20 8.04 60.81
C CYS A 10 45.32 7.89 59.77
N ILE A 11 45.53 8.90 58.94
CA ILE A 11 46.63 9.88 58.90
C ILE A 11 48.01 9.29 58.41
N PHE A 12 48.60 9.87 57.36
CA PHE A 12 49.72 10.85 57.38
C PHE A 12 50.10 11.30 55.97
N SER A 13 50.34 12.60 55.93
CA SER A 13 50.89 13.42 54.86
C SER A 13 52.32 13.07 54.46
N ALA A 14 52.70 13.33 53.22
CA ALA A 14 54.06 13.86 52.94
C ALA A 14 53.99 14.71 51.65
N ILE A 15 54.25 16.00 51.85
CA ILE A 15 54.53 17.01 50.83
C ILE A 15 55.98 16.86 50.39
N VAL A 16 56.25 16.84 49.05
CA VAL A 16 57.53 17.23 48.49
C VAL A 16 57.32 18.15 47.33
N LEU A 17 57.77 19.38 47.45
CA LEU A 17 57.97 20.37 46.40
C LEU A 17 59.25 20.09 45.64
N LEU A 18 59.33 20.48 44.43
CA LEU A 18 60.35 21.04 43.54
C LEU A 18 60.28 20.42 42.17
N SER A 19 60.41 21.07 41.04
CA SER A 19 60.85 22.35 40.57
C SER A 19 60.49 22.52 39.09
N LEU A 20 60.24 23.72 38.67
CA LEU A 20 59.99 24.18 37.30
C LEU A 20 61.18 23.92 36.36
N VAL A 21 60.88 23.39 35.14
CA VAL A 21 61.65 23.65 33.92
C VAL A 21 60.63 23.85 32.77
N PRO A 22 60.73 24.93 32.01
CA PRO A 22 59.84 25.14 30.86
C PRO A 22 60.42 24.44 29.62
N GLY A 23 59.82 23.33 29.22
CA GLY A 23 60.12 22.68 27.97
C GLY A 23 59.02 23.00 26.95
N SER A 24 59.38 23.79 25.93
CA SER A 24 58.57 24.04 24.75
C SER A 24 58.30 22.74 24.01
N ALA A 25 57.11 22.17 24.20
CA ALA A 25 56.62 21.05 23.38
C ALA A 25 55.76 21.59 22.24
N TRP A 26 56.22 21.42 21.06
CA TRP A 26 55.49 21.63 19.83
C TRP A 26 54.21 20.75 19.84
N SER A 27 53.03 21.39 19.86
CA SER A 27 51.80 20.72 19.62
C SER A 27 51.73 20.32 18.17
N ARG A 28 51.98 19.05 17.87
CA ARG A 28 51.55 18.43 16.61
C ARG A 28 50.05 18.50 16.61
N GLY A 29 49.49 19.38 15.74
CA GLY A 29 48.09 19.36 15.42
C GLY A 29 47.67 17.94 14.98
N GLN A 30 46.82 17.31 15.77
CA GLN A 30 46.05 16.18 15.31
C GLN A 30 45.22 16.70 14.16
N LYS A 31 45.56 16.30 12.94
CA LYS A 31 44.61 16.33 11.81
C LYS A 31 43.42 15.52 12.29
N GLN A 32 42.31 16.21 12.56
CA GLN A 32 41.01 15.57 12.55
C GLN A 32 40.92 14.86 11.19
N ASP A 33 40.90 13.56 11.22
CA ASP A 33 40.53 12.72 10.09
C ASP A 33 39.11 13.17 9.72
N GLN A 34 39.00 14.04 8.72
CA GLN A 34 37.74 14.29 8.04
C GLN A 34 37.42 12.95 7.39
N GLY A 35 36.52 12.21 8.05
CA GLY A 35 36.06 10.93 7.55
C GLY A 35 35.77 11.08 6.07
N SER A 36 36.44 10.28 5.28
CA SER A 36 36.18 10.14 3.84
C SER A 36 34.67 10.03 3.67
N PRO A 37 34.06 10.72 2.70
CA PRO A 37 32.63 10.57 2.45
C PRO A 37 32.37 9.08 2.24
N GLN A 38 31.62 8.50 3.17
CA GLN A 38 31.24 7.10 3.12
C GLN A 38 30.53 6.92 1.78
N SER A 39 31.15 6.22 0.84
CA SER A 39 30.54 5.97 -0.47
C SER A 39 29.17 5.34 -0.21
N ALA A 40 28.12 5.95 -0.75
CA ALA A 40 26.77 5.43 -0.58
C ALA A 40 26.77 3.97 -1.04
N ALA A 41 26.29 3.08 -0.18
CA ALA A 41 26.19 1.67 -0.54
C ALA A 41 25.24 1.55 -1.74
N VAL A 42 25.63 0.73 -2.72
CA VAL A 42 24.76 0.42 -3.86
C VAL A 42 24.15 -0.95 -3.63
N SER A 43 22.86 -1.07 -3.79
CA SER A 43 22.12 -2.34 -3.83
C SER A 43 21.61 -2.62 -5.23
N VAL A 44 21.52 -3.89 -5.59
CA VAL A 44 20.88 -4.33 -6.84
C VAL A 44 19.63 -5.09 -6.47
N ILE A 45 18.50 -4.66 -7.01
CA ILE A 45 17.21 -5.32 -6.81
C ILE A 45 16.67 -5.83 -8.15
N THR A 46 15.73 -6.77 -8.11
CA THR A 46 14.97 -7.20 -9.30
C THR A 46 13.56 -6.63 -9.23
N ASP A 47 13.19 -5.82 -10.22
CA ASP A 47 11.87 -5.20 -10.31
C ASP A 47 10.78 -6.16 -10.87
N LEU A 48 9.53 -5.68 -11.02
CA LEU A 48 8.43 -6.51 -11.52
C LEU A 48 8.55 -6.86 -13.01
N ALA A 49 9.34 -6.10 -13.78
CA ALA A 49 9.67 -6.44 -15.17
C ALA A 49 10.85 -7.44 -15.26
N GLY A 50 11.39 -7.92 -14.14
CA GLY A 50 12.52 -8.84 -14.09
C GLY A 50 13.87 -8.18 -14.38
N ARG A 51 13.95 -6.83 -14.38
CA ARG A 51 15.18 -6.08 -14.63
C ARG A 51 16.01 -5.96 -13.35
N SER A 52 17.31 -5.99 -13.50
CA SER A 52 18.24 -5.66 -12.40
C SER A 52 18.44 -4.16 -12.33
N VAL A 53 18.06 -3.55 -11.22
CA VAL A 53 18.13 -2.10 -10.98
C VAL A 53 19.13 -1.81 -9.87
N SER A 54 20.13 -0.98 -10.17
CA SER A 54 21.12 -0.50 -9.18
C SER A 54 20.60 0.77 -8.50
N LEU A 55 20.53 0.76 -7.17
CA LEU A 55 20.02 1.86 -6.36
C LEU A 55 21.03 2.28 -5.30
N VAL A 56 21.04 3.56 -4.97
CA VAL A 56 21.64 4.02 -3.71
C VAL A 56 20.86 3.40 -2.56
N SER A 57 21.52 2.74 -1.64
CA SER A 57 20.88 2.00 -0.57
C SER A 57 21.11 2.66 0.82
N PRO A 58 20.05 2.90 1.57
CA PRO A 58 18.66 2.87 1.14
C PRO A 58 18.26 4.09 0.29
N VAL A 59 17.25 3.94 -0.56
CA VAL A 59 16.62 5.07 -1.27
C VAL A 59 16.15 6.12 -0.26
N ARG A 60 16.48 7.39 -0.48
CA ARG A 60 16.15 8.49 0.44
C ARG A 60 15.17 9.50 -0.14
N ARG A 61 15.16 9.65 -1.46
CA ARG A 61 14.30 10.58 -2.17
C ARG A 61 13.61 9.88 -3.33
N ALA A 62 12.51 9.21 -2.99
CA ALA A 62 11.70 8.45 -3.94
C ALA A 62 10.62 9.33 -4.58
N VAL A 63 10.29 9.03 -5.83
CA VAL A 63 9.12 9.58 -6.51
C VAL A 63 8.19 8.42 -6.86
N ALA A 64 6.93 8.50 -6.42
CA ALA A 64 5.90 7.47 -6.57
C ALA A 64 4.91 7.88 -7.67
N LEU A 65 5.07 7.38 -8.88
CA LEU A 65 4.25 7.75 -10.05
C LEU A 65 3.25 6.69 -10.44
N ALA A 66 3.64 5.41 -10.46
CA ALA A 66 2.71 4.33 -10.78
C ALA A 66 1.60 4.23 -9.72
N GLY A 67 0.35 4.16 -10.17
CA GLY A 67 -0.89 4.03 -9.40
C GLY A 67 -0.78 3.99 -7.87
N PRO A 68 -0.72 2.81 -7.24
CA PRO A 68 -0.71 2.69 -5.77
C PRO A 68 0.68 2.87 -5.12
N SER A 69 1.69 3.33 -5.86
CA SER A 69 3.08 3.40 -5.35
C SER A 69 3.22 4.25 -4.08
N TYR A 70 2.48 5.38 -4.00
CA TYR A 70 2.45 6.19 -2.77
C TYR A 70 2.00 5.33 -1.58
N GLU A 71 0.88 4.63 -1.74
CA GLU A 71 0.30 3.81 -0.68
C GLU A 71 1.27 2.72 -0.22
N LYS A 72 1.97 2.04 -1.14
CA LYS A 72 2.98 1.03 -0.81
C LYS A 72 4.14 1.62 0.00
N VAL A 73 4.68 2.79 -0.41
CA VAL A 73 5.73 3.49 0.34
C VAL A 73 5.24 3.89 1.73
N PHE A 74 3.99 4.37 1.82
CA PHE A 74 3.37 4.76 3.09
C PHE A 74 3.14 3.55 4.00
N MET A 75 2.52 2.49 3.51
CA MET A 75 2.26 1.24 4.24
C MET A 75 3.57 0.63 4.80
N LEU A 76 4.67 0.73 4.05
CA LEU A 76 5.98 0.27 4.48
C LEU A 76 6.66 1.20 5.51
N GLY A 77 5.97 2.25 5.99
CA GLY A 77 6.48 3.20 6.97
C GLY A 77 7.56 4.13 6.43
N GLN A 78 7.61 4.35 5.12
CA GLN A 78 8.67 5.12 4.45
C GLN A 78 8.18 6.42 3.79
N ALA A 79 6.99 6.90 4.15
CA ALA A 79 6.40 8.12 3.57
C ALA A 79 7.32 9.35 3.64
N GLY A 80 8.16 9.46 4.68
CA GLY A 80 9.15 10.54 4.82
C GLY A 80 10.25 10.55 3.75
N ARG A 81 10.34 9.52 2.92
CA ARG A 81 11.28 9.45 1.79
C ARG A 81 10.67 9.93 0.47
N LEU A 82 9.39 10.24 0.44
CA LEU A 82 8.73 10.73 -0.77
C LEU A 82 9.13 12.17 -1.05
N ALA A 83 9.78 12.41 -2.19
CA ALA A 83 10.07 13.72 -2.74
C ALA A 83 8.94 14.18 -3.68
N GLY A 84 8.32 13.24 -4.38
CA GLY A 84 7.20 13.48 -5.29
C GLY A 84 6.23 12.29 -5.34
N ALA A 85 4.97 12.59 -5.69
CA ALA A 85 3.95 11.57 -5.87
C ALA A 85 2.98 11.96 -6.99
N HIS A 86 2.28 10.99 -7.53
CA HIS A 86 1.18 11.19 -8.45
C HIS A 86 0.18 12.20 -7.85
N PHE A 87 -0.17 13.25 -8.60
CA PHE A 87 -1.00 14.37 -8.11
C PHE A 87 -2.33 13.90 -7.49
N TYR A 88 -2.92 12.85 -8.02
CA TYR A 88 -4.16 12.28 -7.51
C TYR A 88 -4.05 11.87 -6.04
N MET A 89 -2.89 11.35 -5.62
CA MET A 89 -2.68 10.91 -4.23
C MET A 89 -2.62 12.08 -3.25
N THR A 90 -2.02 13.20 -3.66
CA THR A 90 -1.84 14.36 -2.77
C THR A 90 -3.15 15.04 -2.39
N GLY A 91 -4.20 14.87 -3.20
CA GLY A 91 -5.53 15.45 -2.99
C GLY A 91 -6.53 14.56 -2.25
N ARG A 92 -6.20 13.28 -1.99
CA ARG A 92 -7.16 12.35 -1.37
C ARG A 92 -7.38 12.66 0.12
N PRO A 93 -8.65 12.76 0.58
CA PRO A 93 -8.95 13.11 1.98
C PRO A 93 -8.31 12.15 3.00
N TRP A 94 -8.38 10.84 2.76
CA TRP A 94 -7.79 9.84 3.66
C TRP A 94 -6.26 9.86 3.65
N VAL A 95 -5.61 10.21 2.53
CA VAL A 95 -4.17 10.44 2.48
C VAL A 95 -3.78 11.63 3.36
N GLN A 96 -4.51 12.74 3.25
CA GLN A 96 -4.24 13.95 4.03
C GLN A 96 -4.46 13.74 5.53
N ALA A 97 -5.51 13.00 5.90
CA ALA A 97 -5.81 12.69 7.29
C ALA A 97 -4.77 11.74 7.91
N THR A 98 -4.36 10.69 7.19
CA THR A 98 -3.44 9.67 7.71
C THR A 98 -1.98 10.10 7.64
N ASN A 99 -1.61 10.94 6.68
CA ASN A 99 -0.26 11.46 6.51
C ASN A 99 -0.27 12.95 6.13
N PRO A 100 -0.46 13.87 7.08
CA PRO A 100 -0.46 15.32 6.81
C PRO A 100 0.83 15.82 6.13
N ALA A 101 1.96 15.11 6.28
CA ALA A 101 3.21 15.44 5.62
C ALA A 101 3.14 15.36 4.08
N ILE A 102 2.10 14.73 3.51
CA ILE A 102 1.84 14.70 2.08
C ILE A 102 1.76 16.11 1.47
N ALA A 103 1.35 17.11 2.23
CA ALA A 103 1.30 18.51 1.79
C ALA A 103 2.67 19.08 1.37
N SER A 104 3.77 18.48 1.84
CA SER A 104 5.14 18.85 1.46
C SER A 104 5.71 18.01 0.31
N VAL A 105 5.00 17.00 -0.16
CA VAL A 105 5.42 16.14 -1.28
C VAL A 105 5.01 16.79 -2.60
N GLN A 106 5.94 16.87 -3.55
CA GLN A 106 5.66 17.44 -4.87
C GLN A 106 4.59 16.63 -5.60
N ALA A 107 3.50 17.29 -5.97
CA ALA A 107 2.46 16.70 -6.80
C ALA A 107 2.87 16.68 -8.28
N ILE A 108 3.15 15.50 -8.83
CA ILE A 108 3.53 15.32 -10.22
C ILE A 108 2.25 15.21 -11.07
N ARG A 109 2.01 16.21 -11.91
CA ARG A 109 0.75 16.35 -12.67
C ARG A 109 0.65 15.46 -13.89
N ASN A 110 1.77 15.16 -14.53
CA ASN A 110 1.83 14.23 -15.66
C ASN A 110 2.64 12.98 -15.28
N PRO A 111 2.08 12.06 -14.49
CA PRO A 111 2.83 10.92 -13.94
C PRO A 111 3.24 9.90 -15.00
N ALA A 112 2.50 9.79 -16.10
CA ALA A 112 2.82 8.85 -17.19
C ALA A 112 3.98 9.35 -18.09
N GLU A 113 4.14 10.69 -18.17
CA GLU A 113 5.21 11.36 -18.91
C GLU A 113 5.85 12.44 -18.02
N PRO A 114 6.58 12.07 -16.97
CA PRO A 114 7.09 13.02 -16.00
C PRO A 114 8.17 13.92 -16.59
N ASN A 115 8.21 15.16 -16.14
CA ASN A 115 9.27 16.09 -16.52
C ASN A 115 10.58 15.70 -15.84
N VAL A 116 11.57 15.31 -16.64
CA VAL A 116 12.90 14.86 -16.16
C VAL A 116 13.61 15.93 -15.33
N GLU A 117 13.55 17.21 -15.76
CA GLU A 117 14.19 18.33 -15.03
C GLU A 117 13.53 18.53 -13.65
N GLU A 118 12.20 18.41 -13.58
CA GLU A 118 11.48 18.46 -12.30
C GLU A 118 11.99 17.38 -11.34
N LEU A 119 12.14 16.14 -11.82
CA LEU A 119 12.61 15.02 -10.98
C LEU A 119 14.08 15.19 -10.57
N LEU A 120 14.94 15.69 -11.46
CA LEU A 120 16.34 16.00 -11.11
C LEU A 120 16.42 17.12 -10.05
N ASN A 121 15.61 18.17 -10.19
CA ASN A 121 15.55 19.26 -9.21
C ASN A 121 15.01 18.80 -7.84
N LEU A 122 14.18 17.76 -7.81
CA LEU A 122 13.77 17.10 -6.57
C LEU A 122 14.90 16.28 -5.94
N GLY A 123 16.03 16.09 -6.61
CA GLY A 123 17.12 15.23 -6.15
C GLY A 123 16.69 13.77 -6.05
N THR A 124 15.88 13.32 -7.00
CA THR A 124 15.31 11.97 -7.04
C THR A 124 16.39 10.92 -7.20
N ASP A 125 16.44 9.94 -6.31
CA ASP A 125 17.35 8.80 -6.35
C ASP A 125 16.65 7.49 -6.75
N CYS A 126 15.31 7.49 -6.87
CA CYS A 126 14.52 6.37 -7.37
C CYS A 126 13.11 6.82 -7.79
N VAL A 127 12.63 6.32 -8.94
CA VAL A 127 11.24 6.47 -9.38
C VAL A 127 10.56 5.11 -9.41
N PHE A 128 9.43 4.97 -8.73
CA PHE A 128 8.52 3.84 -8.86
C PHE A 128 7.55 4.09 -10.01
N PHE A 129 7.63 3.28 -11.06
CA PHE A 129 7.02 3.58 -12.35
C PHE A 129 6.35 2.38 -13.01
N TRP A 130 5.65 2.63 -14.10
CA TRP A 130 5.13 1.61 -15.01
C TRP A 130 6.22 1.13 -15.99
N ASP A 131 5.94 0.08 -16.75
CA ASP A 131 6.78 -0.45 -17.84
C ASP A 131 6.61 0.31 -19.18
N TYR A 132 6.36 1.63 -19.11
CA TYR A 132 6.22 2.48 -20.30
C TYR A 132 7.59 2.78 -20.92
N ALA A 133 7.91 2.10 -22.02
CA ALA A 133 9.26 2.07 -22.60
C ALA A 133 9.87 3.47 -22.89
N GLY A 134 9.09 4.40 -23.45
CA GLY A 134 9.58 5.73 -23.79
C GLY A 134 9.97 6.58 -22.57
N PRO A 135 9.03 6.85 -21.67
CA PRO A 135 9.31 7.59 -20.43
C PRO A 135 10.37 6.91 -19.55
N LEU A 136 10.34 5.58 -19.44
CA LEU A 136 11.33 4.81 -18.69
C LEU A 136 12.74 5.08 -19.22
N ALA A 137 12.93 4.92 -20.54
CA ALA A 137 14.23 5.19 -21.17
C ALA A 137 14.69 6.64 -21.00
N SER A 138 13.77 7.61 -21.02
CA SER A 138 14.07 9.04 -20.81
C SER A 138 14.62 9.29 -19.41
N LEU A 139 14.02 8.68 -18.39
CA LEU A 139 14.45 8.78 -16.99
C LEU A 139 15.83 8.13 -16.79
N GLU A 140 16.03 6.92 -17.30
CA GLU A 140 17.29 6.19 -17.18
C GLU A 140 18.44 6.88 -17.91
N ASN A 141 18.20 7.45 -19.12
CA ASN A 141 19.17 8.23 -19.85
C ASN A 141 19.60 9.52 -19.12
N ALA A 142 18.72 10.05 -18.26
CA ALA A 142 19.02 11.19 -17.39
C ALA A 142 19.74 10.75 -16.09
N GLY A 143 20.02 9.48 -15.91
CA GLY A 143 20.68 8.93 -14.72
C GLY A 143 19.74 8.75 -13.50
N ILE A 144 18.44 8.79 -13.70
CA ILE A 144 17.45 8.53 -12.63
C ILE A 144 17.09 7.05 -12.63
N PRO A 145 17.40 6.29 -11.57
CA PRO A 145 17.02 4.87 -11.47
C PRO A 145 15.52 4.70 -11.46
N VAL A 146 15.00 3.77 -12.27
CA VAL A 146 13.58 3.45 -12.36
C VAL A 146 13.35 2.01 -11.90
N VAL A 147 12.44 1.84 -10.93
CA VAL A 147 11.95 0.55 -10.47
C VAL A 147 10.55 0.35 -11.05
N VAL A 148 10.41 -0.62 -11.93
CA VAL A 148 9.09 -0.99 -12.47
C VAL A 148 8.32 -1.75 -11.40
N VAL A 149 7.18 -1.17 -11.00
CA VAL A 149 6.30 -1.72 -9.96
C VAL A 149 4.92 -2.10 -10.49
N GLN A 150 4.70 -1.91 -11.78
CA GLN A 150 3.54 -2.40 -12.52
C GLN A 150 3.98 -2.83 -13.91
N ASN A 151 3.71 -4.09 -14.23
CA ASN A 151 4.05 -4.70 -15.51
C ASN A 151 2.84 -5.44 -16.06
N SER A 152 2.33 -5.00 -17.20
CA SER A 152 1.17 -5.59 -17.87
C SER A 152 1.40 -7.02 -18.39
N SER A 153 2.65 -7.38 -18.67
CA SER A 153 2.99 -8.71 -19.20
C SER A 153 3.08 -9.80 -18.12
N GLY A 154 3.08 -9.43 -16.86
CA GLY A 154 3.19 -10.34 -15.71
C GLY A 154 1.90 -10.53 -14.92
N ASN A 155 0.75 -10.24 -15.51
CA ASN A 155 -0.53 -10.36 -14.81
C ASN A 155 -0.83 -11.80 -14.39
N PRO A 156 -1.30 -12.03 -13.16
CA PRO A 156 -1.66 -13.35 -12.66
C PRO A 156 -2.83 -13.95 -13.45
N ARG A 157 -2.80 -15.27 -13.62
CA ARG A 157 -3.86 -16.05 -14.31
C ARG A 157 -4.60 -16.99 -13.35
N THR A 158 -4.09 -17.15 -12.14
CA THR A 158 -4.67 -17.95 -11.06
C THR A 158 -4.69 -17.21 -9.75
N GLN A 159 -5.53 -17.65 -8.81
CA GLN A 159 -5.54 -17.07 -7.45
C GLN A 159 -4.18 -17.18 -6.73
N ASP A 160 -3.48 -18.29 -6.89
CA ASP A 160 -2.19 -18.49 -6.23
C ASP A 160 -1.11 -17.59 -6.84
N GLU A 161 -1.14 -17.39 -8.17
CA GLU A 161 -0.30 -16.39 -8.82
C GLU A 161 -0.64 -14.95 -8.37
N PHE A 162 -1.92 -14.65 -8.18
CA PHE A 162 -2.35 -13.35 -7.65
C PHE A 162 -1.84 -13.09 -6.24
N ILE A 163 -1.96 -14.08 -5.35
CA ILE A 163 -1.43 -14.01 -3.99
C ILE A 163 0.10 -13.79 -4.00
N ALA A 164 0.81 -14.52 -4.84
CA ALA A 164 2.25 -14.38 -5.00
C ALA A 164 2.61 -13.00 -5.59
N TYR A 165 1.83 -12.50 -6.56
CA TYR A 165 2.02 -11.19 -7.18
C TYR A 165 1.87 -10.05 -6.16
N GLN A 166 0.83 -10.08 -5.31
CA GLN A 166 0.61 -9.07 -4.26
C GLN A 166 1.82 -8.98 -3.32
N LYS A 167 2.35 -10.12 -2.91
CA LYS A 167 3.55 -10.16 -2.07
C LYS A 167 4.80 -9.68 -2.81
N ARG A 168 4.96 -10.11 -4.07
CA ARG A 168 6.09 -9.71 -4.91
C ARG A 168 6.11 -8.20 -5.16
N GLU A 169 4.96 -7.60 -5.44
CA GLU A 169 4.83 -6.16 -5.61
C GLU A 169 5.35 -5.42 -4.37
N ILE A 170 4.85 -5.75 -3.18
CA ILE A 170 5.28 -5.13 -1.93
C ILE A 170 6.77 -5.38 -1.65
N GLN A 171 7.27 -6.60 -1.96
CA GLN A 171 8.67 -6.94 -1.77
C GLN A 171 9.62 -6.05 -2.60
N VAL A 172 9.24 -5.71 -3.84
CA VAL A 172 10.06 -4.82 -4.70
C VAL A 172 10.22 -3.44 -4.06
N PHE A 173 9.14 -2.86 -3.52
CA PHE A 173 9.24 -1.60 -2.76
C PHE A 173 10.12 -1.76 -1.51
N ALA A 174 9.93 -2.85 -0.78
CA ALA A 174 10.68 -3.11 0.45
C ALA A 174 12.18 -3.27 0.18
N ASP A 175 12.55 -3.92 -0.93
CA ASP A 175 13.95 -4.10 -1.32
C ASP A 175 14.60 -2.77 -1.72
N ALA A 176 13.89 -1.89 -2.42
CA ALA A 176 14.37 -0.55 -2.74
C ALA A 176 14.52 0.32 -1.48
N LEU A 177 13.57 0.22 -0.55
CA LEU A 177 13.48 1.09 0.63
C LEU A 177 14.31 0.59 1.83
N GLY A 178 14.76 -0.66 1.83
CA GLY A 178 15.70 -1.20 2.81
C GLY A 178 15.08 -1.89 4.02
N ASP A 179 15.90 -2.17 5.06
CA ASP A 179 15.57 -3.13 6.12
C ASP A 179 14.31 -2.83 6.92
N GLY A 180 14.05 -1.56 7.26
CA GLY A 180 12.83 -1.18 7.94
C GLY A 180 11.56 -1.48 7.12
N ALA A 181 11.64 -1.26 5.79
CA ALA A 181 10.55 -1.58 4.86
C ALA A 181 10.40 -3.10 4.71
N ARG A 182 11.51 -3.87 4.66
CA ARG A 182 11.45 -5.35 4.59
C ARG A 182 10.78 -5.95 5.82
N ALA A 183 11.10 -5.45 7.01
CA ALA A 183 10.44 -5.91 8.24
C ALA A 183 8.92 -5.66 8.19
N LYS A 184 8.51 -4.49 7.72
CA LYS A 184 7.10 -4.12 7.57
C LYS A 184 6.39 -4.96 6.50
N ALA A 185 7.07 -5.26 5.39
CA ALA A 185 6.56 -6.17 4.35
C ALA A 185 6.31 -7.57 4.91
N GLY A 186 7.24 -8.12 5.69
CA GLY A 186 7.06 -9.42 6.35
C GLY A 186 5.88 -9.44 7.32
N ASP A 187 5.64 -8.35 8.04
CA ASP A 187 4.47 -8.17 8.89
C ASP A 187 3.17 -8.18 8.08
N TRP A 188 3.14 -7.49 6.93
CA TRP A 188 1.99 -7.49 6.03
C TRP A 188 1.77 -8.86 5.37
N PHE A 189 2.82 -9.57 4.97
CA PHE A 189 2.68 -10.92 4.40
C PHE A 189 2.02 -11.88 5.39
N SER A 190 2.42 -11.82 6.66
CA SER A 190 1.84 -12.64 7.72
C SER A 190 0.36 -12.33 7.93
N TYR A 191 0.01 -11.05 7.96
CA TYR A 191 -1.38 -10.59 8.08
C TYR A 191 -2.21 -11.01 6.86
N PHE A 192 -1.69 -10.84 5.66
CA PHE A 192 -2.35 -11.21 4.41
C PHE A 192 -2.67 -12.72 4.37
N ASP A 193 -1.68 -13.57 4.70
CA ASP A 193 -1.88 -15.01 4.75
C ASP A 193 -2.91 -15.43 5.79
N GLU A 194 -2.89 -14.82 6.97
CA GLU A 194 -3.87 -15.04 8.03
C GLU A 194 -5.30 -14.75 7.54
N LYS A 195 -5.50 -13.60 6.87
CA LYS A 195 -6.85 -13.20 6.40
C LYS A 195 -7.33 -14.07 5.23
N ILE A 196 -6.45 -14.46 4.32
CA ILE A 196 -6.80 -15.44 3.27
C ILE A 196 -7.21 -16.76 3.91
N ALA A 197 -6.45 -17.29 4.86
CA ALA A 197 -6.78 -18.52 5.55
C ALA A 197 -8.12 -18.43 6.30
N TYR A 198 -8.38 -17.28 6.96
CA TYR A 198 -9.63 -17.00 7.65
C TYR A 198 -10.85 -17.08 6.71
N VAL A 199 -10.77 -16.46 5.52
CA VAL A 199 -11.86 -16.49 4.54
C VAL A 199 -11.99 -17.88 3.92
N ARG A 200 -10.89 -18.48 3.48
CA ARG A 200 -10.88 -19.81 2.86
C ARG A 200 -11.47 -20.89 3.78
N ALA A 201 -11.17 -20.85 5.08
CA ALA A 201 -11.72 -21.80 6.04
C ALA A 201 -13.27 -21.78 6.11
N ARG A 202 -13.90 -20.66 5.75
CA ARG A 202 -15.37 -20.49 5.78
C ARG A 202 -16.03 -20.74 4.43
N THR A 203 -15.33 -20.46 3.34
CA THR A 203 -15.91 -20.47 1.99
C THR A 203 -15.51 -21.69 1.16
N ALA A 204 -14.47 -22.43 1.54
CA ALA A 204 -13.95 -23.56 0.76
C ALA A 204 -14.98 -24.69 0.54
N ALA A 205 -15.94 -24.87 1.46
CA ALA A 205 -16.99 -25.87 1.34
C ALA A 205 -18.12 -25.49 0.37
N ILE A 206 -18.16 -24.22 -0.10
CA ILE A 206 -19.19 -23.76 -1.03
C ILE A 206 -18.82 -24.18 -2.44
N PRO A 207 -19.59 -25.10 -3.09
CA PRO A 207 -19.34 -25.49 -4.47
C PRO A 207 -19.43 -24.26 -5.40
N ARG A 208 -18.60 -24.22 -6.47
CA ARG A 208 -18.57 -23.07 -7.39
C ARG A 208 -19.96 -22.71 -7.93
N THR A 209 -20.80 -23.69 -8.19
CA THR A 209 -22.18 -23.52 -8.70
C THR A 209 -23.14 -22.90 -7.67
N GLU A 210 -22.80 -22.95 -6.39
CA GLU A 210 -23.61 -22.42 -5.28
C GLU A 210 -23.06 -21.11 -4.74
N ARG A 211 -21.92 -20.66 -5.26
CA ARG A 211 -21.33 -19.37 -4.87
C ARG A 211 -22.22 -18.24 -5.37
N LYS A 212 -22.40 -17.21 -4.52
CA LYS A 212 -23.09 -16.00 -4.93
C LYS A 212 -22.41 -15.39 -6.15
N THR A 213 -23.20 -15.05 -7.16
CA THR A 213 -22.74 -14.30 -8.32
C THR A 213 -22.64 -12.82 -8.00
N ALA A 214 -21.55 -12.20 -8.40
CA ALA A 214 -21.35 -10.77 -8.19
C ALA A 214 -20.79 -10.11 -9.46
N ILE A 215 -21.00 -8.79 -9.56
CA ILE A 215 -20.25 -7.90 -10.43
C ILE A 215 -19.61 -6.81 -9.57
N TYR A 216 -18.52 -6.22 -10.10
CA TYR A 216 -17.92 -5.02 -9.52
C TYR A 216 -17.94 -3.93 -10.59
N ALA A 217 -18.87 -3.00 -10.41
CA ALA A 217 -19.17 -1.93 -11.35
C ALA A 217 -18.34 -0.67 -11.05
N TYR A 218 -17.95 0.05 -12.09
CA TYR A 218 -17.27 1.33 -11.99
C TYR A 218 -17.67 2.26 -13.15
N GLY A 219 -17.18 3.50 -13.13
CA GLY A 219 -17.48 4.51 -14.15
C GLY A 219 -18.81 5.23 -13.91
N GLU A 220 -19.07 6.25 -14.72
CA GLU A 220 -20.17 7.18 -14.48
C GLU A 220 -21.56 6.52 -14.49
N GLU A 221 -21.76 5.52 -15.36
CA GLU A 221 -23.04 4.80 -15.50
C GLU A 221 -23.03 3.43 -14.82
N GLY A 222 -21.90 3.02 -14.22
CA GLY A 222 -21.75 1.70 -13.63
C GLY A 222 -21.65 0.54 -14.62
N LEU A 223 -21.41 0.84 -15.91
CA LEU A 223 -21.31 -0.15 -16.99
C LEU A 223 -19.89 -0.63 -17.28
N GLY A 224 -18.87 -0.01 -16.64
CA GLY A 224 -17.54 -0.54 -16.59
C GLY A 224 -17.49 -1.68 -15.57
N LEU A 225 -16.97 -2.84 -15.95
CA LEU A 225 -16.81 -3.99 -15.07
C LEU A 225 -15.38 -4.50 -15.09
N PHE A 226 -14.98 -5.08 -13.97
CA PHE A 226 -13.75 -5.86 -13.87
C PHE A 226 -14.05 -7.34 -14.18
N SER A 227 -13.32 -7.90 -15.14
CA SER A 227 -13.50 -9.26 -15.64
C SER A 227 -12.25 -10.11 -15.40
N GLN A 228 -12.09 -11.20 -16.15
CA GLN A 228 -11.06 -12.22 -15.98
C GLN A 228 -9.66 -11.58 -15.76
N TYR A 229 -8.92 -12.13 -14.83
CA TYR A 229 -7.53 -11.75 -14.50
C TYR A 229 -7.34 -10.32 -13.98
N SER A 230 -8.42 -9.58 -13.76
CA SER A 230 -8.35 -8.31 -13.00
C SER A 230 -8.13 -8.57 -11.52
N TYR A 231 -7.51 -7.62 -10.81
CA TYR A 231 -7.35 -7.70 -9.36
C TYR A 231 -8.68 -7.91 -8.64
N VAL A 232 -9.72 -7.24 -9.12
CA VAL A 232 -11.06 -7.30 -8.53
C VAL A 232 -11.67 -8.69 -8.70
N SER A 233 -11.52 -9.33 -9.87
CA SER A 233 -12.00 -10.70 -10.05
C SER A 233 -11.34 -11.65 -9.05
N PHE A 234 -10.03 -11.52 -8.82
CA PHE A 234 -9.35 -12.33 -7.81
C PHE A 234 -9.81 -12.03 -6.38
N TRP A 235 -10.05 -10.76 -6.03
CA TRP A 235 -10.59 -10.41 -4.72
C TRP A 235 -11.98 -10.99 -4.50
N LEU A 236 -12.88 -10.91 -5.49
CA LEU A 236 -14.20 -11.54 -5.44
C LEU A 236 -14.12 -13.05 -5.27
N GLU A 237 -13.25 -13.71 -6.02
CA GLU A 237 -13.08 -15.16 -5.92
C GLU A 237 -12.48 -15.59 -4.57
N LEU A 238 -11.48 -14.86 -4.07
CA LEU A 238 -10.88 -15.10 -2.74
C LEU A 238 -11.90 -14.90 -1.62
N ALA A 239 -12.83 -13.94 -1.79
CA ALA A 239 -13.95 -13.73 -0.87
C ALA A 239 -15.01 -14.85 -0.92
N GLY A 240 -14.85 -15.83 -1.80
CA GLY A 240 -15.77 -16.95 -1.98
C GLY A 240 -16.90 -16.69 -2.96
N GLY A 241 -16.90 -15.56 -3.67
CA GLY A 241 -17.86 -15.22 -4.71
C GLY A 241 -17.53 -15.84 -6.06
N ARG A 242 -18.37 -15.53 -7.04
CA ARG A 242 -18.18 -15.82 -8.46
C ARG A 242 -18.41 -14.52 -9.25
N ASN A 243 -17.35 -13.99 -9.84
CA ASN A 243 -17.49 -12.86 -10.75
C ASN A 243 -18.17 -13.31 -12.04
N ILE A 244 -19.41 -12.89 -12.26
CA ILE A 244 -20.17 -13.34 -13.43
C ILE A 244 -19.63 -12.70 -14.72
N ALA A 245 -18.99 -11.53 -14.65
CA ALA A 245 -18.35 -10.89 -15.78
C ALA A 245 -17.22 -11.74 -16.39
N ASP A 246 -16.58 -12.63 -15.61
CA ASP A 246 -15.55 -13.54 -16.10
C ASP A 246 -16.07 -14.53 -17.16
N GLU A 247 -17.37 -14.83 -17.15
CA GLU A 247 -18.00 -15.76 -18.09
C GLU A 247 -18.13 -15.18 -19.50
N THR A 248 -17.89 -13.88 -19.67
CA THR A 248 -17.83 -13.25 -21.00
C THR A 248 -16.59 -13.65 -21.81
N GLY A 249 -15.56 -14.16 -21.16
CA GLY A 249 -14.24 -14.40 -21.75
C GLY A 249 -13.43 -13.13 -22.04
N ARG A 250 -13.94 -11.95 -21.65
CA ARG A 250 -13.18 -10.69 -21.72
C ARG A 250 -12.19 -10.64 -20.57
N GLU A 251 -11.04 -10.03 -20.81
CA GLU A 251 -9.98 -9.91 -19.80
C GLU A 251 -9.92 -8.49 -19.24
N MET A 252 -9.46 -8.35 -17.99
CA MET A 252 -9.20 -7.09 -17.30
C MET A 252 -10.46 -6.22 -17.20
N ASP A 253 -10.35 -4.95 -17.56
CA ASP A 253 -11.44 -3.98 -17.56
C ASP A 253 -12.27 -4.14 -18.83
N THR A 254 -13.58 -4.14 -18.71
CA THR A 254 -14.48 -4.27 -19.85
C THR A 254 -15.72 -3.39 -19.68
N GLU A 255 -16.18 -2.80 -20.77
CA GLU A 255 -17.50 -2.19 -20.83
C GLU A 255 -18.54 -3.21 -21.28
N VAL A 256 -19.70 -3.17 -20.66
CA VAL A 256 -20.82 -4.05 -20.93
C VAL A 256 -22.08 -3.23 -21.17
N THR A 257 -23.09 -3.88 -21.79
CA THR A 257 -24.41 -3.29 -21.93
C THR A 257 -25.29 -3.61 -20.74
N MET A 258 -26.32 -2.80 -20.53
CA MET A 258 -27.32 -3.07 -19.48
C MET A 258 -28.07 -4.38 -19.74
N GLU A 259 -28.29 -4.75 -21.01
CA GLU A 259 -28.91 -6.01 -21.41
C GLU A 259 -28.06 -7.22 -20.97
N GLU A 260 -26.73 -7.13 -21.08
CA GLU A 260 -25.84 -8.18 -20.58
C GLU A 260 -26.01 -8.33 -19.06
N ILE A 261 -25.96 -7.23 -18.30
CA ILE A 261 -26.13 -7.25 -16.84
C ILE A 261 -27.52 -7.82 -16.45
N ILE A 262 -28.58 -7.43 -17.14
CA ILE A 262 -29.94 -7.96 -16.91
C ILE A 262 -29.98 -9.47 -17.18
N SER A 263 -29.27 -9.93 -18.23
CA SER A 263 -29.23 -11.35 -18.56
C SER A 263 -28.51 -12.20 -17.51
N TRP A 264 -27.52 -11.63 -16.84
CA TRP A 264 -26.77 -12.31 -15.76
C TRP A 264 -27.51 -12.27 -14.42
N ASP A 265 -28.28 -11.21 -14.18
CA ASP A 265 -29.00 -10.95 -12.93
C ASP A 265 -28.20 -11.34 -11.68
N PRO A 266 -27.12 -10.62 -11.34
CA PRO A 266 -26.21 -11.00 -10.26
C PRO A 266 -26.89 -10.98 -8.90
N ASP A 267 -26.40 -11.84 -7.97
CA ASP A 267 -26.88 -11.86 -6.58
C ASP A 267 -26.48 -10.60 -5.81
N VAL A 268 -25.30 -10.06 -6.10
CA VAL A 268 -24.73 -8.90 -5.41
C VAL A 268 -24.07 -7.97 -6.43
N ILE A 269 -24.24 -6.66 -6.23
CA ILE A 269 -23.53 -5.62 -7.00
C ILE A 269 -22.62 -4.87 -6.04
N PHE A 270 -21.32 -4.97 -6.30
CA PHE A 270 -20.33 -4.10 -5.70
C PHE A 270 -20.00 -2.96 -6.67
N MET A 271 -19.73 -1.80 -6.12
CA MET A 271 -19.31 -0.62 -6.88
C MET A 271 -18.02 -0.08 -6.27
N GLY A 272 -17.09 0.34 -7.10
CA GLY A 272 -15.87 0.98 -6.65
C GLY A 272 -15.36 2.03 -7.63
N ARG A 273 -14.44 2.86 -7.21
CA ARG A 273 -13.90 3.97 -8.01
C ARG A 273 -15.00 4.91 -8.54
N MET A 274 -16.12 5.01 -7.83
CA MET A 274 -17.25 5.88 -8.11
C MET A 274 -17.41 6.87 -6.95
N GLU A 275 -17.86 8.08 -7.23
CA GLU A 275 -18.11 9.09 -6.18
C GLU A 275 -19.38 8.78 -5.38
N SER A 276 -20.34 8.12 -6.01
CA SER A 276 -21.59 7.73 -5.37
C SER A 276 -22.21 6.48 -6.01
N ALA A 277 -23.14 5.86 -5.29
CA ALA A 277 -23.91 4.73 -5.79
C ALA A 277 -25.12 5.14 -6.66
N GLU A 278 -25.40 6.43 -6.79
CA GLU A 278 -26.62 6.96 -7.44
C GLU A 278 -26.84 6.45 -8.88
N PRO A 279 -25.83 6.35 -9.76
CA PRO A 279 -26.02 5.85 -11.10
C PRO A 279 -26.64 4.45 -11.17
N VAL A 280 -26.30 3.60 -10.19
CA VAL A 280 -26.84 2.23 -10.08
C VAL A 280 -28.16 2.26 -9.31
N LEU A 281 -28.20 2.90 -8.14
CA LEU A 281 -29.40 2.90 -7.29
C LEU A 281 -30.59 3.67 -7.88
N GLY A 282 -30.33 4.77 -8.58
CA GLY A 282 -31.36 5.61 -9.25
C GLY A 282 -31.69 5.16 -10.68
N GLY A 283 -30.92 4.24 -11.24
CA GLY A 283 -31.09 3.80 -12.64
C GLY A 283 -32.31 2.90 -12.84
N ARG A 284 -33.25 3.31 -13.74
CA ARG A 284 -34.48 2.54 -13.99
C ARG A 284 -34.19 1.11 -14.43
N ALA A 285 -33.20 0.89 -15.30
CA ALA A 285 -32.87 -0.44 -15.78
C ALA A 285 -32.26 -1.32 -14.69
N TRP A 286 -31.48 -0.72 -13.79
CA TRP A 286 -30.88 -1.41 -12.63
C TRP A 286 -31.96 -1.93 -11.65
N SER A 287 -33.08 -1.22 -11.49
CA SER A 287 -34.15 -1.57 -10.54
C SER A 287 -34.79 -2.94 -10.81
N GLU A 288 -34.62 -3.49 -12.00
CA GLU A 288 -35.16 -4.81 -12.36
C GLU A 288 -34.35 -5.97 -11.79
N LEU A 289 -33.09 -5.73 -11.43
CA LEU A 289 -32.17 -6.77 -10.95
C LEU A 289 -32.52 -7.26 -9.54
N LYS A 290 -32.32 -8.56 -9.31
CA LYS A 290 -32.54 -9.16 -7.97
C LYS A 290 -31.67 -8.54 -6.90
N ALA A 291 -30.44 -8.13 -7.21
CA ALA A 291 -29.54 -7.46 -6.27
C ALA A 291 -30.17 -6.17 -5.72
N LEU A 292 -30.77 -5.32 -6.56
CA LEU A 292 -31.46 -4.11 -6.10
C LEU A 292 -32.73 -4.42 -5.31
N LYS A 293 -33.53 -5.38 -5.79
CA LYS A 293 -34.77 -5.81 -5.11
C LYS A 293 -34.49 -6.35 -3.70
N ASN A 294 -33.32 -6.95 -3.50
CA ASN A 294 -32.90 -7.53 -2.23
C ASN A 294 -31.99 -6.59 -1.40
N ALA A 295 -31.75 -5.35 -1.84
CA ALA A 295 -30.83 -4.40 -1.24
C ALA A 295 -29.37 -4.93 -1.11
N GLU A 296 -28.93 -5.76 -2.02
CA GLU A 296 -27.57 -6.35 -2.10
C GLU A 296 -26.68 -5.54 -3.04
N VAL A 297 -26.63 -4.22 -2.81
CA VAL A 297 -25.83 -3.27 -3.62
C VAL A 297 -24.98 -2.44 -2.67
N TYR A 298 -23.69 -2.45 -2.91
CA TYR A 298 -22.69 -1.89 -2.00
C TYR A 298 -21.68 -1.02 -2.71
N LEU A 299 -21.54 0.24 -2.29
CA LEU A 299 -20.40 1.07 -2.66
C LEU A 299 -19.21 0.67 -1.77
N CYS A 300 -18.13 0.19 -2.39
CA CYS A 300 -16.98 -0.32 -1.67
C CYS A 300 -16.21 0.81 -0.96
N PRO A 301 -15.59 0.52 0.18
CA PRO A 301 -14.76 1.47 0.89
C PRO A 301 -13.61 2.02 0.03
N ASP A 302 -13.25 3.26 0.29
CA ASP A 302 -12.15 3.97 -0.34
C ASP A 302 -11.28 4.62 0.74
N GLY A 303 -10.08 4.11 0.93
CA GLY A 303 -9.16 4.51 1.98
C GLY A 303 -8.03 5.41 1.50
N VAL A 304 -6.81 5.12 1.94
CA VAL A 304 -5.60 5.79 1.46
C VAL A 304 -5.49 5.65 -0.05
N MET A 305 -5.86 4.49 -0.59
CA MET A 305 -6.08 4.26 -2.02
C MET A 305 -7.39 3.49 -2.21
N TYR A 306 -7.83 3.28 -3.45
CA TYR A 306 -8.90 2.33 -3.74
C TYR A 306 -8.54 0.96 -3.17
N TRP A 307 -9.42 0.37 -2.38
CA TRP A 307 -9.15 -0.92 -1.74
C TRP A 307 -8.88 -2.03 -2.76
N ASP A 308 -9.49 -1.96 -3.92
CA ASP A 308 -9.27 -2.94 -5.00
C ASP A 308 -7.86 -2.88 -5.62
N TYR A 309 -7.13 -1.77 -5.40
CA TYR A 309 -5.86 -1.50 -6.08
C TYR A 309 -4.70 -1.16 -5.12
N SER A 310 -4.81 -1.54 -3.86
CA SER A 310 -3.82 -1.21 -2.83
C SER A 310 -3.54 -2.41 -1.92
N SER A 311 -2.64 -2.23 -0.94
CA SER A 311 -2.44 -3.22 0.11
C SER A 311 -3.68 -3.38 1.01
N GLU A 312 -4.60 -2.40 0.98
CA GLU A 312 -5.92 -2.47 1.62
C GLU A 312 -6.86 -3.49 0.95
N GLY A 313 -6.46 -4.07 -0.20
CA GLY A 313 -7.24 -5.12 -0.88
C GLY A 313 -7.56 -6.33 -0.01
N VAL A 314 -6.75 -6.59 1.00
CA VAL A 314 -7.06 -7.61 2.01
C VAL A 314 -8.32 -7.25 2.83
N LEU A 315 -8.54 -5.96 3.12
CA LEU A 315 -9.77 -5.47 3.76
C LEU A 315 -10.95 -5.55 2.80
N LEU A 316 -10.72 -5.28 1.50
CA LEU A 316 -11.75 -5.48 0.48
C LEU A 316 -12.22 -6.94 0.45
N MET A 317 -11.30 -7.90 0.42
CA MET A 317 -11.64 -9.33 0.45
C MET A 317 -12.54 -9.68 1.66
N LEU A 318 -12.21 -9.18 2.84
CA LEU A 318 -13.00 -9.40 4.06
C LEU A 318 -14.39 -8.75 3.95
N TYR A 319 -14.45 -7.52 3.46
CA TYR A 319 -15.69 -6.79 3.24
C TYR A 319 -16.61 -7.52 2.25
N LEU A 320 -16.08 -7.91 1.08
CA LEU A 320 -16.82 -8.67 0.07
C LEU A 320 -17.35 -10.00 0.64
N ALA A 321 -16.52 -10.74 1.37
CA ALA A 321 -16.89 -12.00 1.99
C ALA A 321 -18.03 -11.82 3.00
N GLN A 322 -17.94 -10.80 3.86
CA GLN A 322 -18.98 -10.51 4.86
C GLN A 322 -20.31 -10.09 4.21
N LYS A 323 -20.26 -9.26 3.14
CA LYS A 323 -21.47 -8.85 2.40
C LYS A 323 -22.12 -10.02 1.68
N MET A 324 -21.33 -10.89 1.06
CA MET A 324 -21.87 -12.07 0.37
C MET A 324 -22.39 -13.15 1.34
N TYR A 325 -21.73 -13.34 2.47
CA TYR A 325 -22.02 -14.45 3.40
C TYR A 325 -22.07 -13.99 4.86
N PRO A 326 -22.97 -13.06 5.24
CA PRO A 326 -23.00 -12.48 6.59
C PRO A 326 -23.10 -13.54 7.70
N GLN A 327 -23.76 -14.66 7.43
CA GLN A 327 -23.91 -15.75 8.39
C GLN A 327 -22.59 -16.51 8.66
N LEU A 328 -21.63 -16.51 7.70
CA LEU A 328 -20.32 -17.15 7.85
C LEU A 328 -19.28 -16.23 8.48
N PHE A 329 -19.56 -14.92 8.51
CA PHE A 329 -18.66 -13.86 8.97
C PHE A 329 -19.32 -12.99 10.06
N ASN A 330 -20.23 -13.56 10.86
CA ASN A 330 -20.92 -12.85 11.94
C ASN A 330 -19.99 -12.47 13.11
N ASP A 331 -18.83 -13.08 13.19
CA ASP A 331 -17.74 -12.78 14.14
C ASP A 331 -16.76 -11.71 13.64
N LEU A 332 -16.88 -11.26 12.38
CA LEU A 332 -16.01 -10.26 11.77
C LEU A 332 -16.50 -8.85 12.08
N ASP A 333 -15.76 -8.13 12.90
CA ASP A 333 -15.96 -6.70 13.11
C ASP A 333 -15.08 -5.89 12.13
N MET A 334 -15.67 -5.40 11.04
CA MET A 334 -14.94 -4.63 10.03
C MET A 334 -14.44 -3.28 10.54
N VAL A 335 -15.11 -2.67 11.56
CA VAL A 335 -14.62 -1.44 12.18
C VAL A 335 -13.31 -1.71 12.91
N ALA A 336 -13.31 -2.72 13.78
CA ALA A 336 -12.12 -3.12 14.53
C ALA A 336 -10.99 -3.59 13.60
N GLU A 337 -11.31 -4.31 12.53
CA GLU A 337 -10.31 -4.81 11.56
C GLU A 337 -9.67 -3.66 10.77
N THR A 338 -10.47 -2.68 10.33
CA THR A 338 -9.96 -1.48 9.65
C THR A 338 -9.08 -0.65 10.58
N GLN A 339 -9.49 -0.44 11.84
CA GLN A 339 -8.68 0.22 12.86
C GLN A 339 -7.35 -0.50 13.09
N ASN A 340 -7.37 -1.84 13.18
CA ASN A 340 -6.18 -2.66 13.35
C ASN A 340 -5.22 -2.49 12.15
N TYR A 341 -5.74 -2.53 10.93
CA TYR A 341 -4.95 -2.35 9.71
C TYR A 341 -4.27 -0.98 9.69
N TYR A 342 -5.02 0.10 9.92
CA TYR A 342 -4.51 1.47 9.89
C TYR A 342 -3.45 1.72 10.97
N ARG A 343 -3.66 1.21 12.18
CA ARG A 343 -2.67 1.28 13.25
C ARG A 343 -1.40 0.51 12.88
N ARG A 344 -1.56 -0.70 12.37
CA ARG A 344 -0.46 -1.62 12.09
C ARG A 344 0.38 -1.17 10.90
N PHE A 345 -0.23 -0.71 9.81
CA PHE A 345 0.46 -0.45 8.56
C PHE A 345 0.63 1.03 8.24
N TYR A 346 -0.28 1.87 8.63
CA TYR A 346 -0.16 3.31 8.41
C TYR A 346 0.29 4.09 9.66
N ASN A 347 0.49 3.40 10.79
CA ASN A 347 0.83 4.02 12.08
C ASN A 347 -0.15 5.15 12.44
N TYR A 348 -1.43 4.94 12.12
CA TYR A 348 -2.50 5.89 12.32
C TYR A 348 -3.59 5.29 13.22
N ASP A 349 -3.88 5.97 14.32
CA ASP A 349 -4.91 5.53 15.27
C ASP A 349 -6.30 6.00 14.79
N LEU A 350 -6.88 5.21 13.87
CA LEU A 350 -8.18 5.48 13.28
C LEU A 350 -9.27 5.36 14.34
N SER A 351 -10.08 6.42 14.57
CA SER A 351 -11.23 6.33 15.46
C SER A 351 -12.30 5.38 14.92
N ALA A 352 -13.15 4.82 15.79
CA ALA A 352 -14.27 3.99 15.35
C ALA A 352 -15.22 4.76 14.42
N ALA A 353 -15.52 6.03 14.73
CA ALA A 353 -16.33 6.89 13.88
C ALA A 353 -15.72 7.06 12.48
N ASN A 354 -14.42 7.32 12.39
CA ASN A 354 -13.72 7.43 11.11
C ASN A 354 -13.60 6.08 10.37
N ALA A 355 -13.50 4.96 11.09
CA ALA A 355 -13.55 3.64 10.47
C ALA A 355 -14.94 3.34 9.86
N GLU A 356 -16.02 3.70 10.56
CA GLU A 356 -17.38 3.61 10.04
C GLU A 356 -17.59 4.51 8.81
N ARG A 357 -17.07 5.74 8.83
CA ARG A 357 -17.12 6.65 7.68
C ARG A 357 -16.40 6.06 6.47
N LEU A 358 -15.22 5.51 6.67
CA LEU A 358 -14.44 4.86 5.62
C LEU A 358 -15.19 3.67 5.02
N LEU A 359 -15.74 2.79 5.87
CA LEU A 359 -16.56 1.65 5.44
C LEU A 359 -17.81 2.05 4.66
N ASN A 360 -18.32 3.26 4.89
CA ASN A 360 -19.47 3.84 4.19
C ASN A 360 -19.04 4.80 3.05
N HIS A 361 -17.81 4.73 2.58
CA HIS A 361 -17.29 5.55 1.50
C HIS A 361 -17.37 7.07 1.77
N LEU A 362 -17.26 7.49 3.02
CA LEU A 362 -17.30 8.89 3.42
C LEU A 362 -15.89 9.42 3.71
N PRO A 363 -15.64 10.71 3.51
CA PRO A 363 -14.35 11.32 3.88
C PRO A 363 -14.15 11.31 5.39
N PRO A 364 -12.92 11.48 5.91
CA PRO A 364 -12.66 11.64 7.34
C PRO A 364 -13.38 12.87 7.91
N GLU A 365 -13.62 12.86 9.24
CA GLU A 365 -14.15 14.02 9.97
C GLU A 365 -13.17 15.17 10.01
#